data_75abed54fd7bc32c90bcd2219479dad5
#
_entry.id   75abed54fd7bc32c90bcd2219479dad5
#
_cell.length_a   1.000
_cell.length_b   1.000
_cell.length_c   1.000
_cell.angle_alpha   90.00
_cell.angle_beta   90.00
_cell.angle_gamma   90.00
#
_symmetry.space_group_name_H-M   'P 1'
#
loop_
_entity.id
_entity.type
_entity.pdbx_description
1 polymer ?
#
loop_
_entity_poly.entity_id
_entity_poly.type
_entity_poly.pdbx_seq_one_letter_code
_entity_poly.pdbx_strand_id
1 'polypeptide(L)'
;MKKVLSLLVFILLCCFVLVGCDMLCSNGIIEHAYESVVTDATCTEDGYTTHTCKYCGDSYTDSVVEAFGHTEREKRENEILADCENGGKYDKVTYCPDCGTEFSRKTLTTSPLGHEYEKTKVEATDTECGYTLYSCKCGKSYKNDFTAEKSASVGLEFGDTIFGYAVLGIGACTDTDIVIPSYHNGKDVMCIYDEAFKGQAQITSVKIPDGVQTIGFEAFSGCTSLEYVVVEGCLEEVWHGAFEDCTSLKSVYVTDIMGWYESKFYNISANPLFNNADLYFDGELVTELVVPEEVSVVKSCLFYGCASLKSVKIHGGITEIESGAFGACQNIESVEIDLGVSYIDDYVFAYSPKLVSIKFGGTIEECMDVFDWCYVFTGVPADVIQCTDGDLPLDPYYR
;
A
#
# COMPACT_ATOMS: atom_id res chain seq x y z
N MET A 1 -84.25 52.22 31.70
CA MET A 1 -84.08 52.68 30.29
C MET A 1 -82.84 53.56 30.04
N LYS A 2 -82.38 54.43 30.96
CA LYS A 2 -81.25 55.34 30.76
C LYS A 2 -79.83 54.61 30.69
N LYS A 3 -79.66 53.44 31.35
CA LYS A 3 -78.36 52.72 31.36
C LYS A 3 -78.12 51.83 30.08
N VAL A 4 -79.23 51.37 29.48
CA VAL A 4 -79.10 50.55 28.23
C VAL A 4 -78.84 51.46 27.03
N LEU A 5 -79.35 52.67 27.01
CA LEU A 5 -79.13 53.65 25.94
C LEU A 5 -77.69 54.19 25.95
N SER A 6 -77.09 54.35 27.14
CA SER A 6 -75.67 54.76 27.25
C SER A 6 -74.66 53.68 26.75
N LEU A 7 -74.95 52.37 26.97
CA LEU A 7 -74.08 51.27 26.52
C LEU A 7 -74.21 51.09 25.03
N LEU A 8 -75.40 51.25 24.44
CA LEU A 8 -75.59 51.19 22.99
C LEU A 8 -74.90 52.34 22.25
N VAL A 9 -74.94 53.56 22.81
CA VAL A 9 -74.24 54.70 22.22
C VAL A 9 -72.71 54.52 22.31
N PHE A 10 -72.18 53.91 23.38
CA PHE A 10 -70.74 53.67 23.52
C PHE A 10 -70.27 52.53 22.61
N ILE A 11 -71.07 51.46 22.43
CA ILE A 11 -70.77 50.39 21.47
C ILE A 11 -70.90 50.92 20.03
N LEU A 12 -71.84 51.74 19.69
CA LEU A 12 -71.93 52.37 18.37
C LEU A 12 -70.78 53.36 18.12
N LEU A 13 -70.33 54.13 19.12
CA LEU A 13 -69.18 55.01 18.99
C LEU A 13 -67.86 54.23 18.83
N CYS A 14 -67.69 53.10 19.58
CA CYS A 14 -66.51 52.23 19.40
C CYS A 14 -66.49 51.50 18.03
N CYS A 15 -67.68 51.06 17.52
CA CYS A 15 -67.78 50.49 16.20
C CYS A 15 -67.54 51.54 15.10
N PHE A 16 -67.92 52.77 15.26
CA PHE A 16 -67.65 53.86 14.32
C PHE A 16 -66.20 54.27 14.32
N VAL A 17 -65.47 54.17 15.45
CA VAL A 17 -64.06 54.49 15.50
C VAL A 17 -63.23 53.39 14.87
N LEU A 18 -63.64 52.13 14.98
CA LEU A 18 -62.92 50.99 14.35
C LEU A 18 -63.19 50.86 12.85
N VAL A 19 -64.39 51.13 12.38
CA VAL A 19 -64.78 51.11 10.98
C VAL A 19 -64.40 52.41 10.27
N GLY A 20 -64.23 53.51 11.00
CA GLY A 20 -63.91 54.83 10.43
C GLY A 20 -62.48 55.04 10.08
N CYS A 21 -61.54 54.35 10.70
CA CYS A 21 -60.08 54.48 10.35
C CYS A 21 -59.78 53.91 8.98
N ASP A 22 -60.30 52.73 8.69
CA ASP A 22 -60.04 52.06 7.36
C ASP A 22 -60.67 52.87 6.22
N MET A 23 -61.85 53.44 6.44
CA MET A 23 -62.63 54.22 5.46
C MET A 23 -62.04 55.62 5.23
N LEU A 24 -61.33 56.19 6.19
CA LEU A 24 -60.72 57.51 6.06
C LEU A 24 -59.37 57.47 5.33
N CYS A 25 -58.57 56.43 5.52
CA CYS A 25 -57.34 56.22 4.76
C CYS A 25 -57.66 55.83 3.30
N SER A 26 -58.58 54.87 3.09
CA SER A 26 -58.91 54.36 1.73
C SER A 26 -59.62 55.43 0.85
N ASN A 27 -60.18 56.45 1.43
CA ASN A 27 -60.84 57.57 0.71
C ASN A 27 -59.95 58.81 0.58
N GLY A 28 -58.65 58.76 0.98
CA GLY A 28 -57.74 59.89 0.86
C GLY A 28 -58.00 61.06 1.80
N ILE A 29 -58.72 60.84 2.91
CA ILE A 29 -59.04 61.87 3.90
C ILE A 29 -57.94 62.03 4.95
N ILE A 30 -57.17 60.91 5.19
CA ILE A 30 -56.02 60.91 6.09
C ILE A 30 -54.84 60.26 5.29
N GLU A 31 -53.64 60.83 5.41
CA GLU A 31 -52.44 60.24 4.85
C GLU A 31 -52.12 58.87 5.55
N HIS A 32 -51.75 57.86 4.78
CA HIS A 32 -51.39 56.59 5.32
C HIS A 32 -50.10 56.71 6.19
N ALA A 33 -50.14 56.13 7.38
CA ALA A 33 -48.98 56.05 8.26
C ALA A 33 -48.41 54.63 8.19
N TYR A 34 -47.43 54.48 7.38
CA TYR A 34 -46.77 53.13 7.12
C TYR A 34 -45.73 52.80 8.19
N GLU A 35 -45.79 51.58 8.69
CA GLU A 35 -44.72 50.94 9.42
C GLU A 35 -44.00 50.01 8.45
N SER A 36 -42.65 50.09 8.44
CA SER A 36 -41.84 49.38 7.51
C SER A 36 -41.16 48.18 8.16
N VAL A 37 -41.25 47.04 7.51
CA VAL A 37 -40.53 45.81 7.90
C VAL A 37 -39.65 45.39 6.73
N VAL A 38 -38.37 45.28 7.01
CA VAL A 38 -37.40 44.81 6.03
C VAL A 38 -37.33 43.31 6.08
N THR A 39 -37.46 42.65 4.93
CA THR A 39 -37.16 41.24 4.72
C THR A 39 -35.83 41.20 3.91
N ASP A 40 -34.80 40.70 4.53
CA ASP A 40 -33.47 40.60 3.88
C ASP A 40 -33.52 39.60 2.74
N ALA A 41 -32.76 39.87 1.66
CA ALA A 41 -32.56 38.95 0.58
C ALA A 41 -31.83 37.70 1.09
N THR A 42 -32.16 36.57 0.51
CA THR A 42 -31.49 35.30 0.74
C THR A 42 -30.72 34.85 -0.52
N CYS A 43 -30.15 33.67 -0.48
CA CYS A 43 -29.49 33.11 -1.69
C CYS A 43 -30.48 32.91 -2.85
N THR A 44 -31.76 32.66 -2.56
CA THR A 44 -32.77 32.24 -3.55
C THR A 44 -33.98 33.16 -3.61
N GLU A 45 -34.16 34.02 -2.64
CA GLU A 45 -35.34 34.91 -2.55
C GLU A 45 -34.89 36.35 -2.44
N ASP A 46 -35.60 37.21 -3.17
CA ASP A 46 -35.37 38.64 -3.13
C ASP A 46 -35.74 39.21 -1.76
N GLY A 47 -34.95 40.14 -1.30
CA GLY A 47 -35.32 40.99 -0.15
C GLY A 47 -36.21 42.12 -0.59
N TYR A 48 -37.04 42.62 0.32
CA TYR A 48 -37.93 43.74 0.08
C TYR A 48 -38.33 44.41 1.39
N THR A 49 -38.79 45.64 1.28
CA THR A 49 -39.40 46.33 2.42
C THR A 49 -40.91 46.32 2.27
N THR A 50 -41.62 45.77 3.26
CA THR A 50 -43.05 45.81 3.32
C THR A 50 -43.48 47.01 4.19
N HIS A 51 -44.28 47.87 3.60
CA HIS A 51 -44.90 49.02 4.27
C HIS A 51 -46.35 48.70 4.55
N THR A 52 -46.75 48.70 5.81
CA THR A 52 -48.12 48.38 6.21
C THR A 52 -48.72 49.59 6.96
N CYS A 53 -49.82 50.06 6.45
CA CYS A 53 -50.52 51.18 7.16
C CYS A 53 -51.10 50.68 8.48
N LYS A 54 -50.69 51.29 9.58
CA LYS A 54 -51.16 50.94 10.93
C LYS A 54 -52.61 51.18 11.20
N TYR A 55 -53.32 51.95 10.34
CA TYR A 55 -54.68 52.29 10.51
C TYR A 55 -55.65 51.48 9.63
N CYS A 56 -55.28 51.16 8.39
CA CYS A 56 -56.19 50.49 7.50
C CYS A 56 -55.62 49.13 7.00
N GLY A 57 -54.36 48.77 7.36
CA GLY A 57 -53.76 47.47 6.97
C GLY A 57 -53.36 47.43 5.50
N ASP A 58 -53.56 48.54 4.74
CA ASP A 58 -53.11 48.60 3.37
C ASP A 58 -51.57 48.43 3.32
N SER A 59 -51.09 47.65 2.39
CA SER A 59 -49.67 47.34 2.30
C SER A 59 -49.14 47.32 0.89
N TYR A 60 -47.94 47.77 0.74
CA TYR A 60 -47.17 47.64 -0.51
C TYR A 60 -45.70 47.26 -0.20
N THR A 61 -45.05 46.76 -1.17
CA THR A 61 -43.60 46.44 -1.07
C THR A 61 -42.77 47.27 -2.03
N ASP A 62 -41.62 47.71 -1.56
CA ASP A 62 -40.61 48.37 -2.39
C ASP A 62 -39.19 47.98 -1.97
N SER A 63 -38.23 48.71 -2.46
CA SER A 63 -36.80 48.52 -2.11
C SER A 63 -36.35 47.07 -2.34
N VAL A 64 -36.77 46.47 -3.48
CA VAL A 64 -36.42 45.12 -3.80
C VAL A 64 -34.92 45.01 -3.97
N VAL A 65 -34.31 44.08 -3.25
CA VAL A 65 -32.93 43.68 -3.37
C VAL A 65 -32.90 42.27 -3.96
N GLU A 66 -32.34 42.11 -5.13
CA GLU A 66 -32.25 40.80 -5.79
C GLU A 66 -31.56 39.77 -4.90
N ALA A 67 -32.03 38.51 -4.98
CA ALA A 67 -31.38 37.36 -4.37
C ALA A 67 -29.91 37.32 -4.77
N PHE A 68 -29.02 37.19 -3.81
CA PHE A 68 -27.57 37.28 -4.09
C PHE A 68 -26.96 36.01 -4.68
N GLY A 69 -27.79 34.96 -4.88
CA GLY A 69 -27.33 33.71 -5.41
C GLY A 69 -26.55 32.88 -4.39
N HIS A 70 -26.04 31.77 -4.84
CA HIS A 70 -25.19 30.91 -4.02
C HIS A 70 -23.73 31.22 -4.26
N THR A 71 -22.96 31.30 -3.18
CA THR A 71 -21.51 31.28 -3.22
C THR A 71 -21.00 29.86 -2.94
N GLU A 72 -19.98 29.43 -3.68
CA GLU A 72 -19.43 28.08 -3.50
C GLU A 72 -18.21 28.13 -2.59
N ARG A 73 -18.21 27.24 -1.59
CA ARG A 73 -17.05 26.95 -0.76
C ARG A 73 -16.87 25.45 -0.62
N GLU A 74 -15.63 25.05 -0.41
CA GLU A 74 -15.26 23.66 -0.19
C GLU A 74 -14.91 23.41 1.28
N LYS A 75 -15.31 22.25 1.79
CA LYS A 75 -14.89 21.73 3.11
C LYS A 75 -14.60 20.24 3.01
N ARG A 76 -13.83 19.73 3.96
CA ARG A 76 -13.64 18.30 4.14
C ARG A 76 -14.53 17.82 5.28
N GLU A 77 -15.18 16.68 5.07
CA GLU A 77 -15.99 15.98 6.05
C GLU A 77 -15.65 14.49 6.05
N ASN A 78 -16.05 13.79 7.11
CA ASN A 78 -15.87 12.35 7.26
C ASN A 78 -14.40 11.92 7.03
N GLU A 79 -13.45 12.74 7.48
CA GLU A 79 -12.03 12.49 7.25
C GLU A 79 -11.55 11.31 8.10
N ILE A 80 -11.02 10.31 7.42
CA ILE A 80 -10.23 9.23 8.00
C ILE A 80 -8.81 9.48 7.55
N LEU A 81 -7.94 9.75 8.50
CA LEU A 81 -6.53 9.99 8.21
C LEU A 81 -5.86 8.70 7.74
N ALA A 82 -4.95 8.84 6.79
CA ALA A 82 -4.07 7.74 6.41
C ALA A 82 -3.17 7.34 7.59
N ASP A 83 -2.93 6.07 7.73
CA ASP A 83 -1.87 5.52 8.59
C ASP A 83 -0.70 4.99 7.73
N CYS A 84 0.23 4.29 8.33
CA CYS A 84 1.40 3.78 7.61
C CYS A 84 1.04 2.79 6.51
N GLU A 85 -0.05 2.05 6.65
CA GLU A 85 -0.42 0.92 5.79
C GLU A 85 -1.70 1.17 5.01
N ASN A 86 -2.58 2.01 5.55
CA ASN A 86 -3.88 2.25 4.98
C ASN A 86 -4.00 3.69 4.51
N GLY A 87 -4.51 3.84 3.31
CA GLY A 87 -4.85 5.15 2.77
C GLY A 87 -5.99 5.80 3.57
N GLY A 88 -5.97 7.11 3.64
CA GLY A 88 -7.03 7.90 4.19
C GLY A 88 -8.17 8.14 3.18
N LYS A 89 -9.27 8.66 3.67
CA LYS A 89 -10.37 9.13 2.83
C LYS A 89 -11.08 10.32 3.47
N TYR A 90 -11.65 11.17 2.67
CA TYR A 90 -12.48 12.27 3.11
C TYR A 90 -13.51 12.62 2.05
N ASP A 91 -14.61 13.24 2.48
CA ASP A 91 -15.59 13.81 1.57
C ASP A 91 -15.23 15.27 1.30
N LYS A 92 -14.97 15.57 0.04
CA LYS A 92 -14.90 16.94 -0.47
C LYS A 92 -16.33 17.39 -0.74
N VAL A 93 -16.82 18.36 0.05
CA VAL A 93 -18.16 18.88 -0.05
C VAL A 93 -18.10 20.33 -0.53
N THR A 94 -18.78 20.62 -1.65
CA THR A 94 -18.99 21.97 -2.14
C THR A 94 -20.36 22.43 -1.64
N TYR A 95 -20.42 23.56 -0.94
CA TYR A 95 -21.60 24.06 -0.30
C TYR A 95 -21.66 25.58 -0.31
N CYS A 96 -22.87 26.12 -0.11
CA CYS A 96 -23.04 27.55 0.12
C CYS A 96 -22.89 27.84 1.62
N PRO A 97 -21.96 28.71 2.05
CA PRO A 97 -21.77 29.04 3.45
C PRO A 97 -22.95 29.83 4.04
N ASP A 98 -23.71 30.56 3.21
CA ASP A 98 -24.76 31.45 3.64
C ASP A 98 -26.09 30.72 3.94
N CYS A 99 -26.44 29.70 3.15
CA CYS A 99 -27.67 28.92 3.32
C CYS A 99 -27.44 27.45 3.65
N GLY A 100 -26.22 26.96 3.57
CA GLY A 100 -25.85 25.55 3.84
C GLY A 100 -26.20 24.57 2.74
N THR A 101 -26.73 25.01 1.59
CA THR A 101 -27.08 24.11 0.48
C THR A 101 -25.82 23.40 -0.01
N GLU A 102 -25.87 22.09 -0.07
CA GLU A 102 -24.79 21.24 -0.61
C GLU A 102 -24.98 21.08 -2.13
N PHE A 103 -23.95 21.40 -2.92
CA PHE A 103 -23.96 21.27 -4.39
C PHE A 103 -23.38 19.97 -4.87
N SER A 104 -22.32 19.53 -4.20
CA SER A 104 -21.69 18.26 -4.57
C SER A 104 -20.97 17.66 -3.37
N ARG A 105 -20.90 16.33 -3.39
CA ARG A 105 -20.14 15.52 -2.45
C ARG A 105 -19.35 14.48 -3.24
N LYS A 106 -18.05 14.43 -3.02
CA LYS A 106 -17.18 13.44 -3.64
C LYS A 106 -16.23 12.87 -2.59
N THR A 107 -16.29 11.56 -2.38
CA THR A 107 -15.31 10.88 -1.55
C THR A 107 -13.99 10.77 -2.31
N LEU A 108 -12.93 11.24 -1.68
CA LEU A 108 -11.55 11.17 -2.19
C LEU A 108 -10.73 10.32 -1.24
N THR A 109 -9.78 9.59 -1.80
CA THR A 109 -8.83 8.77 -1.06
C THR A 109 -7.44 9.39 -1.12
N THR A 110 -6.64 9.13 -0.11
CA THR A 110 -5.21 9.46 -0.08
C THR A 110 -4.42 8.18 0.08
N SER A 111 -3.21 8.15 -0.44
CA SER A 111 -2.30 7.03 -0.27
C SER A 111 -1.95 6.82 1.20
N PRO A 112 -1.55 5.60 1.61
CA PRO A 112 -0.90 5.36 2.89
C PRO A 112 0.29 6.30 3.10
N LEU A 113 0.60 6.60 4.36
CA LEU A 113 1.72 7.49 4.71
C LEU A 113 3.07 6.80 4.51
N GLY A 114 3.08 5.46 4.42
CA GLY A 114 4.29 4.68 4.50
C GLY A 114 4.86 4.65 5.93
N HIS A 115 6.00 3.99 6.09
CA HIS A 115 6.68 3.90 7.37
C HIS A 115 7.79 4.94 7.47
N GLU A 116 7.78 5.75 8.51
CA GLU A 116 8.89 6.59 8.89
C GLU A 116 9.63 5.90 10.05
N TYR A 117 10.84 5.40 9.78
CA TYR A 117 11.60 4.62 10.73
C TYR A 117 12.59 5.48 11.51
N GLU A 118 12.50 5.40 12.82
CA GLU A 118 13.57 5.85 13.73
C GLU A 118 14.67 4.80 13.77
N LYS A 119 15.92 5.23 13.67
CA LYS A 119 17.10 4.37 13.63
C LYS A 119 17.76 4.31 15.00
N THR A 120 17.92 3.11 15.52
CA THR A 120 18.68 2.86 16.75
C THR A 120 19.83 1.91 16.44
N LYS A 121 21.08 2.40 16.54
CA LYS A 121 22.26 1.54 16.36
C LYS A 121 22.40 0.63 17.57
N VAL A 122 22.50 -0.67 17.34
CA VAL A 122 22.85 -1.68 18.32
C VAL A 122 24.27 -2.13 18.00
N GLU A 123 25.19 -1.84 18.90
CA GLU A 123 26.60 -2.21 18.69
C GLU A 123 26.77 -3.73 18.78
N ALA A 124 27.71 -4.25 17.99
CA ALA A 124 28.09 -5.65 18.06
C ALA A 124 28.66 -6.00 19.45
N THR A 125 28.29 -7.15 19.95
CA THR A 125 28.96 -7.77 21.11
C THR A 125 29.98 -8.79 20.63
N ASP A 126 30.69 -9.43 21.52
CA ASP A 126 31.63 -10.50 21.16
C ASP A 126 30.93 -11.73 20.57
N THR A 127 29.62 -11.82 20.75
CA THR A 127 28.80 -12.99 20.34
C THR A 127 27.64 -12.64 19.40
N GLU A 128 27.33 -11.35 19.21
CA GLU A 128 26.18 -10.91 18.38
C GLU A 128 26.63 -9.82 17.40
N CYS A 129 26.09 -9.88 16.19
CA CYS A 129 26.32 -8.84 15.19
C CYS A 129 25.67 -7.52 15.62
N GLY A 130 26.35 -6.40 15.37
CA GLY A 130 25.74 -5.09 15.46
C GLY A 130 24.73 -4.91 14.33
N TYR A 131 23.70 -4.13 14.58
CA TYR A 131 22.70 -3.81 13.57
C TYR A 131 22.07 -2.45 13.85
N THR A 132 21.45 -1.86 12.86
CA THR A 132 20.56 -0.74 13.07
C THR A 132 19.12 -1.27 13.18
N LEU A 133 18.48 -1.01 14.32
CA LEU A 133 17.06 -1.27 14.51
C LEU A 133 16.27 -0.09 13.92
N TYR A 134 15.43 -0.36 12.98
CA TYR A 134 14.50 0.58 12.37
C TYR A 134 13.13 0.36 13.00
N SER A 135 12.59 1.35 13.68
CA SER A 135 11.31 1.25 14.40
C SER A 135 10.36 2.35 13.96
N CYS A 136 9.20 1.97 13.48
CA CYS A 136 8.12 2.90 13.16
C CYS A 136 7.18 3.08 14.37
N LYS A 137 6.62 4.27 14.52
CA LYS A 137 5.60 4.57 15.56
C LYS A 137 4.37 3.67 15.51
N CYS A 138 4.09 3.02 14.37
CA CYS A 138 3.02 2.03 14.25
C CYS A 138 3.34 0.67 14.89
N GLY A 139 4.55 0.48 15.41
CA GLY A 139 5.02 -0.75 16.04
C GLY A 139 5.77 -1.69 15.10
N LYS A 140 5.80 -1.43 13.79
CA LYS A 140 6.65 -2.19 12.87
C LYS A 140 8.11 -1.84 13.10
N SER A 141 8.95 -2.87 13.09
CA SER A 141 10.39 -2.73 13.19
C SER A 141 11.08 -3.82 12.37
N TYR A 142 12.28 -3.51 11.91
CA TYR A 142 13.17 -4.46 11.26
C TYR A 142 14.62 -4.11 11.62
N LYS A 143 15.51 -5.08 11.42
CA LYS A 143 16.95 -4.89 11.61
C LYS A 143 17.61 -4.75 10.26
N ASN A 144 18.50 -3.79 10.13
CA ASN A 144 19.34 -3.61 8.93
C ASN A 144 20.67 -2.99 9.30
N ASP A 145 21.45 -2.59 8.27
CA ASP A 145 22.80 -2.05 8.45
C ASP A 145 23.61 -2.95 9.40
N PHE A 146 23.58 -4.27 9.13
CA PHE A 146 24.40 -5.22 9.84
C PHE A 146 25.86 -4.86 9.57
N THR A 147 26.34 -3.80 10.21
CA THR A 147 27.75 -3.43 10.12
C THR A 147 28.54 -4.43 10.93
N ALA A 148 29.23 -5.26 10.20
CA ALA A 148 30.20 -6.16 10.80
C ALA A 148 31.41 -5.36 11.28
N GLU A 149 31.31 -4.77 12.48
CA GLU A 149 32.50 -4.57 13.30
C GLU A 149 32.94 -5.91 13.92
N LYS A 150 32.10 -6.96 13.85
CA LYS A 150 32.51 -8.31 14.17
C LYS A 150 33.47 -8.78 13.09
N SER A 151 34.71 -9.05 13.47
CA SER A 151 35.61 -9.86 12.64
C SER A 151 34.86 -11.10 12.19
N ALA A 152 35.08 -11.53 10.95
CA ALA A 152 34.49 -12.75 10.39
C ALA A 152 34.54 -13.91 11.40
N SER A 153 33.55 -14.80 11.32
CA SER A 153 33.48 -15.94 12.25
C SER A 153 34.77 -16.72 12.27
N VAL A 154 35.32 -16.91 13.46
CA VAL A 154 36.61 -17.56 13.67
C VAL A 154 36.40 -19.06 13.81
N GLY A 155 37.26 -19.85 13.18
CA GLY A 155 37.25 -21.30 13.28
C GLY A 155 36.45 -22.01 12.19
N LEU A 156 35.89 -21.29 11.23
CA LEU A 156 35.34 -21.91 10.01
C LEU A 156 36.43 -22.72 9.30
N GLU A 157 36.02 -23.82 8.69
CA GLU A 157 36.89 -24.67 7.87
C GLU A 157 36.95 -24.17 6.44
N PHE A 158 38.14 -24.04 5.88
CA PHE A 158 38.37 -23.56 4.52
C PHE A 158 39.16 -24.57 3.68
N GLY A 159 38.85 -24.57 2.38
CA GLY A 159 39.63 -25.33 1.37
C GLY A 159 40.02 -24.42 0.21
N ASP A 160 41.21 -24.70 -0.36
CA ASP A 160 41.69 -24.03 -1.57
C ASP A 160 40.85 -24.42 -2.77
N THR A 161 40.47 -23.44 -3.59
CA THR A 161 39.91 -23.60 -4.92
C THR A 161 40.87 -23.05 -5.96
N ILE A 162 40.54 -23.22 -7.24
CA ILE A 162 41.40 -22.71 -8.34
C ILE A 162 41.49 -21.18 -8.29
N PHE A 163 40.42 -20.50 -7.83
CA PHE A 163 40.30 -19.04 -7.90
C PHE A 163 40.34 -18.35 -6.53
N GLY A 164 40.27 -19.09 -5.40
CA GLY A 164 40.21 -18.53 -4.06
C GLY A 164 40.01 -19.61 -3.00
N TYR A 165 39.19 -19.32 -2.00
CA TYR A 165 38.82 -20.26 -0.96
C TYR A 165 37.32 -20.63 -1.03
N ALA A 166 37.02 -21.83 -0.56
CA ALA A 166 35.69 -22.28 -0.20
C ALA A 166 35.56 -22.40 1.32
N VAL A 167 34.40 -22.06 1.87
CA VAL A 167 34.02 -22.48 3.24
C VAL A 167 33.55 -23.93 3.15
N LEU A 168 34.25 -24.84 3.81
CA LEU A 168 33.95 -26.28 3.80
C LEU A 168 33.02 -26.69 4.95
N GLY A 169 32.95 -25.89 6.02
CA GLY A 169 32.09 -26.17 7.16
C GLY A 169 32.29 -25.27 8.36
N ILE A 170 31.52 -25.60 9.42
CA ILE A 170 31.54 -24.89 10.68
C ILE A 170 32.91 -25.01 11.40
N GLY A 171 33.65 -26.11 11.16
CA GLY A 171 34.94 -26.36 11.79
C GLY A 171 34.89 -26.27 13.32
N ALA A 172 35.74 -25.44 13.92
CA ALA A 172 35.80 -25.17 15.35
C ALA A 172 35.00 -23.90 15.74
N CYS A 173 34.27 -23.29 14.80
CA CYS A 173 33.45 -22.10 15.07
C CYS A 173 32.32 -22.42 16.03
N THR A 174 32.12 -21.57 17.03
CA THR A 174 31.03 -21.71 18.03
C THR A 174 30.00 -20.59 17.92
N ASP A 175 30.15 -19.71 16.94
CA ASP A 175 29.20 -18.63 16.70
C ASP A 175 27.86 -19.19 16.29
N THR A 176 26.79 -18.54 16.75
CA THR A 176 25.42 -18.80 16.27
C THR A 176 25.05 -17.87 15.12
N ASP A 177 25.68 -16.70 15.07
CA ASP A 177 25.58 -15.73 13.99
C ASP A 177 26.81 -15.86 13.09
N ILE A 178 26.68 -16.55 12.00
CA ILE A 178 27.79 -16.81 11.08
C ILE A 178 28.01 -15.61 10.17
N VAL A 179 29.22 -15.10 10.18
CA VAL A 179 29.71 -14.10 9.22
C VAL A 179 30.76 -14.76 8.32
N ILE A 180 30.40 -15.06 7.12
CA ILE A 180 31.35 -15.58 6.12
C ILE A 180 32.33 -14.46 5.77
N PRO A 181 33.66 -14.68 5.88
CA PRO A 181 34.63 -13.67 5.49
C PRO A 181 34.70 -13.53 3.97
N SER A 182 34.88 -12.31 3.48
CA SER A 182 35.17 -12.07 2.05
C SER A 182 36.61 -12.47 1.67
N TYR A 183 37.51 -12.56 2.68
CA TYR A 183 38.92 -12.92 2.49
C TYR A 183 39.39 -13.96 3.50
N HIS A 184 40.17 -14.92 3.05
CA HIS A 184 40.91 -15.85 3.91
C HIS A 184 42.33 -16.02 3.41
N ASN A 185 43.33 -15.85 4.30
CA ASN A 185 44.76 -15.96 3.96
C ASN A 185 45.16 -15.16 2.70
N GLY A 186 44.59 -14.00 2.47
CA GLY A 186 44.91 -13.09 1.38
C GLY A 186 44.33 -13.45 0.00
N LYS A 187 43.38 -14.36 -0.02
CA LYS A 187 42.59 -14.70 -1.22
C LYS A 187 41.10 -14.54 -0.95
N ASP A 188 40.34 -14.33 -2.00
CA ASP A 188 38.88 -14.22 -1.93
C ASP A 188 38.21 -15.53 -1.47
N VAL A 189 37.14 -15.42 -0.68
CA VAL A 189 36.24 -16.53 -0.38
C VAL A 189 35.10 -16.46 -1.41
N MET A 190 35.09 -17.42 -2.32
CA MET A 190 34.24 -17.41 -3.50
C MET A 190 33.00 -18.32 -3.39
N CYS A 191 33.05 -19.31 -2.51
CA CYS A 191 31.94 -20.25 -2.39
C CYS A 191 31.76 -20.80 -0.97
N ILE A 192 30.53 -21.22 -0.67
CA ILE A 192 30.20 -22.11 0.42
C ILE A 192 29.98 -23.49 -0.18
N TYR A 193 30.75 -24.47 0.29
CA TYR A 193 30.78 -25.78 -0.31
C TYR A 193 29.56 -26.63 0.00
N ASP A 194 29.41 -27.76 -0.68
CA ASP A 194 28.32 -28.71 -0.45
C ASP A 194 28.27 -29.12 1.03
N GLU A 195 27.07 -29.12 1.60
CA GLU A 195 26.80 -29.53 3.00
C GLU A 195 27.60 -28.79 4.09
N ALA A 196 28.24 -27.65 3.78
CA ALA A 196 29.16 -26.94 4.68
C ALA A 196 28.57 -26.66 6.08
N PHE A 197 27.30 -26.30 6.17
CA PHE A 197 26.59 -26.05 7.42
C PHE A 197 25.40 -26.97 7.63
N LYS A 198 25.32 -28.09 6.91
CA LYS A 198 24.18 -29.02 6.98
C LYS A 198 23.91 -29.51 8.40
N GLY A 199 22.66 -29.38 8.84
CA GLY A 199 22.22 -29.85 10.16
C GLY A 199 22.74 -29.03 11.35
N GLN A 200 23.34 -27.87 11.12
CA GLN A 200 23.85 -27.02 12.19
C GLN A 200 22.70 -26.24 12.84
N ALA A 201 21.94 -26.93 13.70
CA ALA A 201 20.73 -26.39 14.33
C ALA A 201 21.00 -25.21 15.31
N GLN A 202 22.24 -24.94 15.67
CA GLN A 202 22.60 -23.81 16.52
C GLN A 202 22.75 -22.47 15.76
N ILE A 203 22.85 -22.51 14.43
CA ILE A 203 23.01 -21.29 13.63
C ILE A 203 21.70 -20.53 13.60
N THR A 204 21.73 -19.25 14.02
CA THR A 204 20.57 -18.36 14.06
C THR A 204 20.57 -17.36 12.92
N SER A 205 21.73 -17.02 12.40
CA SER A 205 21.84 -16.15 11.21
C SER A 205 23.07 -16.45 10.41
N VAL A 206 23.02 -16.10 9.10
CA VAL A 206 24.18 -16.12 8.24
C VAL A 206 24.25 -14.84 7.43
N LYS A 207 25.46 -14.26 7.38
CA LYS A 207 25.81 -13.16 6.50
C LYS A 207 26.76 -13.66 5.42
N ILE A 208 26.33 -13.52 4.16
CA ILE A 208 27.04 -13.92 2.95
C ILE A 208 27.53 -12.65 2.27
N PRO A 209 28.86 -12.38 2.28
CA PRO A 209 29.42 -11.16 1.74
C PRO A 209 29.38 -11.12 0.22
N ASP A 210 29.51 -9.92 -0.33
CA ASP A 210 29.81 -9.73 -1.73
C ASP A 210 31.13 -10.45 -2.09
N GLY A 211 31.13 -11.16 -3.23
CA GLY A 211 32.25 -12.01 -3.65
C GLY A 211 32.02 -13.51 -3.46
N VAL A 212 31.13 -13.94 -2.56
CA VAL A 212 30.63 -15.34 -2.54
C VAL A 212 29.63 -15.53 -3.67
N GLN A 213 30.07 -16.23 -4.71
CA GLN A 213 29.28 -16.42 -5.93
C GLN A 213 28.46 -17.71 -5.90
N THR A 214 28.91 -18.73 -5.17
CA THR A 214 28.27 -20.05 -5.18
C THR A 214 27.94 -20.54 -3.79
N ILE A 215 26.72 -21.06 -3.64
CA ILE A 215 26.28 -21.84 -2.47
C ILE A 215 26.02 -23.26 -2.93
N GLY A 216 26.77 -24.22 -2.36
CA GLY A 216 26.76 -25.63 -2.76
C GLY A 216 25.47 -26.37 -2.36
N PHE A 217 25.41 -27.62 -2.79
CA PHE A 217 24.31 -28.54 -2.52
C PHE A 217 24.08 -28.71 -1.03
N GLU A 218 22.82 -28.52 -0.57
CA GLU A 218 22.40 -28.67 0.84
C GLU A 218 23.26 -27.88 1.86
N ALA A 219 23.90 -26.78 1.45
CA ALA A 219 24.91 -26.10 2.27
C ALA A 219 24.39 -25.65 3.66
N PHE A 220 23.14 -25.23 3.78
CA PHE A 220 22.47 -24.87 5.04
C PHE A 220 21.28 -25.78 5.35
N SER A 221 21.12 -26.90 4.64
CA SER A 221 19.99 -27.81 4.86
C SER A 221 19.91 -28.26 6.31
N GLY A 222 18.72 -28.19 6.91
CA GLY A 222 18.49 -28.58 8.30
C GLY A 222 19.05 -27.60 9.35
N CYS A 223 19.40 -26.37 8.99
CA CYS A 223 19.70 -25.29 9.93
C CYS A 223 18.38 -24.80 10.55
N THR A 224 17.79 -25.60 11.44
CA THR A 224 16.43 -25.41 11.95
C THR A 224 16.23 -24.16 12.79
N SER A 225 17.29 -23.57 13.35
CA SER A 225 17.22 -22.31 14.10
C SER A 225 17.59 -21.08 13.28
N LEU A 226 17.93 -21.22 12.00
CA LEU A 226 18.28 -20.12 11.13
C LEU A 226 17.07 -19.19 10.96
N GLU A 227 17.14 -17.97 11.50
CA GLU A 227 16.03 -17.01 11.49
C GLU A 227 16.13 -16.01 10.34
N TYR A 228 17.37 -15.64 9.94
CA TYR A 228 17.56 -14.71 8.83
C TYR A 228 18.88 -14.94 8.08
N VAL A 229 18.85 -14.53 6.81
CA VAL A 229 20.00 -14.55 5.91
C VAL A 229 20.24 -13.14 5.38
N VAL A 230 21.50 -12.70 5.33
CA VAL A 230 21.90 -11.44 4.67
C VAL A 230 22.73 -11.80 3.45
N VAL A 231 22.34 -11.31 2.28
CA VAL A 231 23.04 -11.49 1.00
C VAL A 231 23.51 -10.13 0.52
N GLU A 232 24.84 -9.93 0.43
CA GLU A 232 25.42 -8.62 0.09
C GLU A 232 25.76 -8.47 -1.40
N GLY A 233 25.73 -9.53 -2.18
CA GLY A 233 26.06 -9.50 -3.60
C GLY A 233 25.24 -10.47 -4.45
N CYS A 234 25.71 -10.72 -5.68
CA CYS A 234 25.12 -11.67 -6.60
C CYS A 234 25.50 -13.11 -6.23
N LEU A 235 24.51 -13.99 -6.14
CA LEU A 235 24.70 -15.44 -6.02
C LEU A 235 24.58 -16.06 -7.42
N GLU A 236 25.70 -16.20 -8.12
CA GLU A 236 25.69 -16.74 -9.50
C GLU A 236 25.03 -18.12 -9.55
N GLU A 237 25.28 -18.99 -8.55
CA GLU A 237 24.70 -20.32 -8.47
C GLU A 237 24.38 -20.72 -7.03
N VAL A 238 23.11 -21.03 -6.77
CA VAL A 238 22.65 -21.64 -5.52
C VAL A 238 22.09 -23.02 -5.83
N TRP A 239 22.79 -24.05 -5.36
CA TRP A 239 22.50 -25.43 -5.70
C TRP A 239 21.34 -26.02 -4.91
N HIS A 240 20.82 -27.16 -5.39
CA HIS A 240 19.64 -27.82 -4.85
C HIS A 240 19.69 -27.99 -3.33
N GLY A 241 18.58 -27.65 -2.66
CA GLY A 241 18.42 -27.89 -1.23
C GLY A 241 19.23 -26.99 -0.31
N ALA A 242 19.89 -25.94 -0.84
CA ALA A 242 20.80 -25.10 -0.05
C ALA A 242 20.17 -24.62 1.27
N PHE A 243 18.86 -24.31 1.29
CA PHE A 243 18.11 -23.87 2.48
C PHE A 243 16.94 -24.80 2.84
N GLU A 244 17.01 -26.05 2.39
CA GLU A 244 15.99 -27.05 2.74
C GLU A 244 15.92 -27.25 4.26
N ASP A 245 14.71 -27.41 4.80
CA ASP A 245 14.47 -27.60 6.24
C ASP A 245 14.98 -26.47 7.17
N CYS A 246 15.22 -25.25 6.66
CA CYS A 246 15.47 -24.06 7.47
C CYS A 246 14.15 -23.53 8.04
N THR A 247 13.49 -24.29 8.92
CA THR A 247 12.10 -24.08 9.34
C THR A 247 11.85 -22.83 10.17
N SER A 248 12.88 -22.20 10.73
CA SER A 248 12.78 -20.94 11.47
C SER A 248 13.04 -19.71 10.61
N LEU A 249 13.39 -19.88 9.32
CA LEU A 249 13.79 -18.77 8.45
C LEU A 249 12.58 -17.85 8.15
N LYS A 250 12.70 -16.59 8.58
CA LYS A 250 11.63 -15.58 8.50
C LYS A 250 11.99 -14.39 7.63
N SER A 251 13.28 -14.11 7.44
CA SER A 251 13.70 -12.88 6.78
C SER A 251 14.93 -13.10 5.91
N VAL A 252 14.89 -12.56 4.71
CA VAL A 252 16.02 -12.50 3.77
C VAL A 252 16.29 -11.04 3.48
N TYR A 253 17.49 -10.59 3.80
CA TYR A 253 17.96 -9.21 3.57
C TYR A 253 18.91 -9.19 2.40
N VAL A 254 18.58 -8.42 1.39
CA VAL A 254 19.38 -8.25 0.17
C VAL A 254 19.84 -6.80 0.09
N THR A 255 21.13 -6.56 -0.10
CA THR A 255 21.69 -5.21 -0.20
C THR A 255 21.95 -4.77 -1.63
N ASP A 256 22.04 -5.74 -2.57
CA ASP A 256 22.17 -5.52 -4.01
C ASP A 256 20.98 -6.13 -4.75
N ILE A 257 20.00 -5.29 -5.09
CA ILE A 257 18.79 -5.73 -5.80
C ILE A 257 19.11 -6.27 -7.19
N MET A 258 20.06 -5.66 -7.91
CA MET A 258 20.43 -6.13 -9.26
C MET A 258 21.19 -7.44 -9.18
N GLY A 259 22.09 -7.58 -8.19
CA GLY A 259 22.74 -8.86 -7.90
C GLY A 259 21.74 -9.96 -7.55
N TRP A 260 20.64 -9.64 -6.85
CA TRP A 260 19.58 -10.61 -6.59
C TRP A 260 18.87 -11.05 -7.87
N TYR A 261 18.52 -10.12 -8.78
CA TYR A 261 17.93 -10.47 -10.08
C TYR A 261 18.88 -11.30 -10.95
N GLU A 262 20.18 -11.16 -10.80
CA GLU A 262 21.19 -11.97 -11.51
C GLU A 262 21.45 -13.32 -10.83
N SER A 263 20.95 -13.54 -9.61
CA SER A 263 21.13 -14.80 -8.88
C SER A 263 20.36 -15.94 -9.54
N LYS A 264 20.89 -17.19 -9.43
CA LYS A 264 20.30 -18.38 -10.02
C LYS A 264 20.07 -19.46 -8.97
N PHE A 265 18.84 -19.84 -8.80
CA PHE A 265 18.43 -20.90 -7.89
C PHE A 265 18.05 -22.16 -8.67
N TYR A 266 18.74 -23.27 -8.42
CA TYR A 266 18.55 -24.50 -9.20
C TYR A 266 17.27 -25.27 -8.84
N ASN A 267 16.64 -24.99 -7.72
CA ASN A 267 15.29 -25.46 -7.36
C ASN A 267 14.68 -24.54 -6.29
N ILE A 268 13.43 -24.80 -5.93
CA ILE A 268 12.71 -23.98 -4.96
C ILE A 268 13.38 -23.94 -3.57
N SER A 269 13.92 -25.07 -3.07
CA SER A 269 14.59 -25.14 -1.76
C SER A 269 16.05 -24.64 -1.79
N ALA A 270 16.55 -24.25 -2.95
CA ALA A 270 17.78 -23.49 -3.07
C ALA A 270 17.60 -22.04 -2.63
N ASN A 271 16.39 -21.48 -2.81
CA ASN A 271 16.09 -20.10 -2.44
C ASN A 271 15.73 -19.99 -0.94
N PRO A 272 16.37 -19.08 -0.18
CA PRO A 272 16.03 -18.89 1.23
C PRO A 272 14.60 -18.39 1.47
N LEU A 273 13.93 -17.80 0.47
CA LEU A 273 12.52 -17.40 0.56
C LEU A 273 11.53 -18.58 0.58
N PHE A 274 11.96 -19.76 0.15
CA PHE A 274 11.14 -20.96 0.01
C PHE A 274 10.32 -21.31 1.27
N ASN A 275 10.83 -21.02 2.46
CA ASN A 275 10.16 -21.28 3.73
C ASN A 275 9.16 -20.21 4.16
N ASN A 276 8.62 -19.42 3.23
CA ASN A 276 7.74 -18.27 3.47
C ASN A 276 8.42 -17.16 4.27
N ALA A 277 9.63 -16.82 3.91
CA ALA A 277 10.36 -15.70 4.48
C ALA A 277 9.97 -14.37 3.84
N ASP A 278 10.06 -13.31 4.62
CA ASP A 278 9.90 -11.92 4.17
C ASP A 278 11.18 -11.46 3.46
N LEU A 279 11.03 -10.73 2.36
CA LEU A 279 12.13 -10.15 1.62
C LEU A 279 12.30 -8.67 1.96
N TYR A 280 13.55 -8.28 2.23
CA TYR A 280 13.94 -6.89 2.47
C TYR A 280 14.98 -6.47 1.44
N PHE A 281 14.74 -5.36 0.74
CA PHE A 281 15.73 -4.68 -0.07
C PHE A 281 16.16 -3.39 0.60
N ASP A 282 17.46 -3.18 0.72
CA ASP A 282 18.03 -1.98 1.37
C ASP A 282 17.40 -1.68 2.74
N GLY A 283 16.96 -2.76 3.43
CA GLY A 283 16.30 -2.73 4.71
C GLY A 283 14.81 -2.42 4.70
N GLU A 284 14.22 -2.14 3.56
CA GLU A 284 12.79 -1.94 3.42
C GLU A 284 12.10 -3.26 3.09
N LEU A 285 10.98 -3.53 3.78
CA LEU A 285 10.16 -4.71 3.50
C LEU A 285 9.52 -4.60 2.12
N VAL A 286 9.79 -5.56 1.25
CA VAL A 286 9.24 -5.59 -0.11
C VAL A 286 7.81 -6.12 -0.07
N THR A 287 6.83 -5.22 -0.11
CA THR A 287 5.41 -5.57 -0.20
C THR A 287 4.84 -5.34 -1.59
N GLU A 288 5.40 -4.38 -2.32
CA GLU A 288 5.06 -4.05 -3.70
C GLU A 288 6.35 -4.14 -4.53
N LEU A 289 6.38 -5.03 -5.48
CA LEU A 289 7.53 -5.22 -6.35
C LEU A 289 7.23 -4.61 -7.72
N VAL A 290 8.00 -3.61 -8.09
CA VAL A 290 8.08 -3.13 -9.47
C VAL A 290 9.39 -3.65 -10.04
N VAL A 291 9.32 -4.52 -11.05
CA VAL A 291 10.52 -5.09 -11.68
C VAL A 291 11.29 -3.94 -12.33
N PRO A 292 12.62 -3.77 -12.03
CA PRO A 292 13.43 -2.71 -12.62
C PRO A 292 13.51 -2.80 -14.15
N GLU A 293 13.54 -1.64 -14.82
CA GLU A 293 13.58 -1.55 -16.29
C GLU A 293 14.84 -2.19 -16.91
N GLU A 294 15.91 -2.33 -16.12
CA GLU A 294 17.18 -2.97 -16.53
C GLU A 294 17.08 -4.50 -16.60
N VAL A 295 16.06 -5.07 -15.94
CA VAL A 295 15.83 -6.53 -15.93
C VAL A 295 15.12 -6.94 -17.20
N SER A 296 15.66 -7.92 -17.91
CA SER A 296 15.04 -8.49 -19.13
C SER A 296 14.46 -9.90 -18.93
N VAL A 297 14.91 -10.61 -17.89
CA VAL A 297 14.45 -11.96 -17.54
C VAL A 297 14.28 -12.04 -16.04
N VAL A 298 13.13 -12.54 -15.58
CA VAL A 298 12.92 -12.90 -14.17
C VAL A 298 13.23 -14.39 -14.03
N LYS A 299 14.34 -14.70 -13.38
CA LYS A 299 14.87 -16.06 -13.31
C LYS A 299 14.01 -17.01 -12.46
N SER A 300 14.20 -18.30 -12.70
CA SER A 300 13.47 -19.38 -12.04
C SER A 300 13.57 -19.30 -10.52
N CYS A 301 12.45 -19.49 -9.84
CA CYS A 301 12.32 -19.51 -8.38
C CYS A 301 12.77 -18.24 -7.65
N LEU A 302 13.04 -17.13 -8.34
CA LEU A 302 13.70 -15.94 -7.79
C LEU A 302 12.99 -15.35 -6.55
N PHE A 303 11.66 -15.33 -6.55
CA PHE A 303 10.81 -14.86 -5.46
C PHE A 303 9.88 -15.96 -4.92
N TYR A 304 10.19 -17.23 -5.21
CA TYR A 304 9.36 -18.36 -4.78
C TYR A 304 9.20 -18.37 -3.26
N GLY A 305 7.95 -18.42 -2.78
CA GLY A 305 7.63 -18.47 -1.36
C GLY A 305 7.75 -17.13 -0.63
N CYS A 306 8.03 -16.02 -1.31
CA CYS A 306 8.16 -14.72 -0.68
C CYS A 306 6.86 -14.33 0.05
N ALA A 307 6.91 -14.27 1.39
CA ALA A 307 5.73 -14.00 2.21
C ALA A 307 5.34 -12.53 2.24
N SER A 308 6.29 -11.62 2.05
CA SER A 308 6.03 -10.18 2.12
C SER A 308 5.29 -9.61 0.92
N LEU A 309 5.40 -10.22 -0.28
CA LEU A 309 4.83 -9.69 -1.51
C LEU A 309 3.31 -9.66 -1.48
N LYS A 310 2.73 -8.50 -1.80
CA LYS A 310 1.29 -8.27 -1.99
C LYS A 310 0.94 -7.93 -3.43
N SER A 311 1.84 -7.25 -4.13
CA SER A 311 1.64 -6.92 -5.55
C SER A 311 2.94 -6.98 -6.34
N VAL A 312 2.81 -7.32 -7.62
CA VAL A 312 3.92 -7.33 -8.59
C VAL A 312 3.50 -6.57 -9.82
N LYS A 313 4.37 -5.66 -10.28
CA LYS A 313 4.24 -5.00 -11.57
C LYS A 313 5.44 -5.36 -12.45
N ILE A 314 5.14 -5.88 -13.65
CA ILE A 314 6.09 -6.38 -14.63
C ILE A 314 6.00 -5.52 -15.89
N HIS A 315 7.09 -4.84 -16.24
CA HIS A 315 7.14 -3.97 -17.40
C HIS A 315 7.31 -4.75 -18.72
N GLY A 316 6.89 -4.15 -19.83
CA GLY A 316 6.88 -4.79 -21.15
C GLY A 316 8.27 -5.04 -21.78
N GLY A 317 9.36 -4.68 -21.11
CA GLY A 317 10.74 -5.02 -21.53
C GLY A 317 11.20 -6.41 -21.10
N ILE A 318 10.41 -7.11 -20.27
CA ILE A 318 10.71 -8.49 -19.86
C ILE A 318 10.46 -9.42 -21.04
N THR A 319 11.48 -10.19 -21.41
CA THR A 319 11.38 -11.20 -22.48
C THR A 319 10.86 -12.52 -21.95
N GLU A 320 11.21 -12.88 -20.70
CA GLU A 320 10.85 -14.17 -20.11
C GLU A 320 10.68 -14.07 -18.61
N ILE A 321 9.67 -14.76 -18.08
CA ILE A 321 9.49 -15.03 -16.67
C ILE A 321 9.59 -16.54 -16.51
N GLU A 322 10.70 -16.99 -15.94
CA GLU A 322 11.02 -18.41 -15.83
C GLU A 322 10.19 -19.10 -14.72
N SER A 323 10.19 -20.43 -14.78
CA SER A 323 9.37 -21.30 -13.96
C SER A 323 9.42 -20.98 -12.47
N GLY A 324 8.24 -20.87 -11.85
CA GLY A 324 8.08 -20.69 -10.42
C GLY A 324 8.59 -19.34 -9.87
N ALA A 325 8.91 -18.36 -10.72
CA ALA A 325 9.54 -17.10 -10.29
C ALA A 325 8.82 -16.39 -9.13
N PHE A 326 7.49 -16.42 -9.08
CA PHE A 326 6.64 -15.86 -8.04
C PHE A 326 5.70 -16.93 -7.43
N GLY A 327 6.03 -18.20 -7.57
CA GLY A 327 5.20 -19.27 -7.05
C GLY A 327 5.13 -19.28 -5.52
N ALA A 328 4.06 -19.81 -4.95
CA ALA A 328 3.81 -19.97 -3.52
C ALA A 328 3.90 -18.67 -2.68
N CYS A 329 3.75 -17.51 -3.29
CA CYS A 329 3.69 -16.22 -2.59
C CYS A 329 2.37 -16.11 -1.83
N GLN A 330 2.37 -16.41 -0.54
CA GLN A 330 1.15 -16.58 0.27
C GLN A 330 0.30 -15.31 0.42
N ASN A 331 0.89 -14.12 0.19
CA ASN A 331 0.22 -12.84 0.41
C ASN A 331 0.05 -12.00 -0.85
N ILE A 332 0.48 -12.49 -2.02
CA ILE A 332 0.27 -11.78 -3.28
C ILE A 332 -1.24 -11.71 -3.59
N GLU A 333 -1.74 -10.51 -3.84
CA GLU A 333 -3.14 -10.21 -4.11
C GLU A 333 -3.37 -9.78 -5.56
N SER A 334 -2.36 -9.14 -6.16
CA SER A 334 -2.46 -8.60 -7.51
C SER A 334 -1.17 -8.70 -8.30
N VAL A 335 -1.33 -8.91 -9.61
CA VAL A 335 -0.24 -8.90 -10.60
C VAL A 335 -0.68 -8.02 -11.76
N GLU A 336 0.21 -7.14 -12.21
CA GLU A 336 0.04 -6.31 -13.41
C GLU A 336 1.21 -6.62 -14.37
N ILE A 337 0.90 -7.06 -15.58
CA ILE A 337 1.86 -7.43 -16.62
C ILE A 337 1.63 -6.51 -17.80
N ASP A 338 2.60 -5.66 -18.11
CA ASP A 338 2.51 -4.77 -19.25
C ASP A 338 2.63 -5.53 -20.58
N LEU A 339 2.08 -4.97 -21.65
CA LEU A 339 2.25 -5.49 -23.01
C LEU A 339 3.74 -5.47 -23.40
N GLY A 340 4.21 -6.58 -24.00
CA GLY A 340 5.57 -6.73 -24.47
C GLY A 340 6.36 -7.86 -23.79
N VAL A 341 5.85 -8.40 -22.68
CA VAL A 341 6.37 -9.68 -22.14
C VAL A 341 6.17 -10.76 -23.19
N SER A 342 7.22 -11.54 -23.49
CA SER A 342 7.20 -12.48 -24.61
C SER A 342 6.85 -13.91 -24.20
N TYR A 343 7.20 -14.31 -22.97
CA TYR A 343 6.97 -15.67 -22.48
C TYR A 343 6.86 -15.74 -20.97
N ILE A 344 5.87 -16.50 -20.48
CA ILE A 344 5.65 -16.80 -19.07
C ILE A 344 5.57 -18.31 -18.91
N ASP A 345 6.55 -18.86 -18.20
CA ASP A 345 6.73 -20.30 -18.01
C ASP A 345 5.78 -20.89 -16.95
N ASP A 346 5.86 -22.19 -16.72
CA ASP A 346 5.06 -22.94 -15.76
C ASP A 346 5.23 -22.45 -14.32
N TYR A 347 4.16 -22.56 -13.53
CA TYR A 347 4.12 -22.30 -12.08
C TYR A 347 4.51 -20.90 -11.64
N VAL A 348 4.64 -19.93 -12.56
CA VAL A 348 5.15 -18.57 -12.24
C VAL A 348 4.39 -17.92 -11.11
N PHE A 349 3.06 -18.05 -11.04
CA PHE A 349 2.21 -17.53 -9.97
C PHE A 349 1.46 -18.62 -9.19
N ALA A 350 1.80 -19.88 -9.41
CA ALA A 350 1.10 -21.01 -8.82
C ALA A 350 1.16 -21.01 -7.29
N TYR A 351 0.17 -21.64 -6.65
CA TYR A 351 0.08 -21.81 -5.19
C TYR A 351 0.05 -20.48 -4.40
N SER A 352 -0.51 -19.42 -5.01
CA SER A 352 -0.65 -18.09 -4.41
C SER A 352 -2.11 -17.85 -4.02
N PRO A 353 -2.54 -18.26 -2.79
CA PRO A 353 -3.96 -18.41 -2.42
C PRO A 353 -4.72 -17.10 -2.24
N LYS A 354 -4.04 -15.95 -2.29
CA LYS A 354 -4.67 -14.63 -2.22
C LYS A 354 -4.67 -13.87 -3.54
N LEU A 355 -4.09 -14.42 -4.60
CA LEU A 355 -4.03 -13.75 -5.90
C LEU A 355 -5.42 -13.74 -6.56
N VAL A 356 -6.07 -12.60 -6.50
CA VAL A 356 -7.44 -12.39 -7.01
C VAL A 356 -7.53 -11.41 -8.17
N SER A 357 -6.47 -10.65 -8.43
CA SER A 357 -6.43 -9.64 -9.49
C SER A 357 -5.22 -9.87 -10.40
N ILE A 358 -5.49 -10.21 -11.67
CA ILE A 358 -4.47 -10.37 -12.69
C ILE A 358 -4.83 -9.44 -13.84
N LYS A 359 -3.92 -8.55 -14.19
CA LYS A 359 -4.09 -7.62 -15.31
C LYS A 359 -3.02 -7.85 -16.35
N PHE A 360 -3.41 -7.83 -17.60
CA PHE A 360 -2.51 -7.87 -18.75
C PHE A 360 -2.73 -6.63 -19.63
N GLY A 361 -1.65 -5.95 -19.98
CA GLY A 361 -1.66 -4.69 -20.71
C GLY A 361 -2.00 -4.79 -22.20
N GLY A 362 -2.23 -5.98 -22.72
CA GLY A 362 -2.63 -6.27 -24.10
C GLY A 362 -4.06 -6.81 -24.24
N THR A 363 -4.39 -7.27 -25.45
CA THR A 363 -5.65 -7.92 -25.78
C THR A 363 -5.69 -9.37 -25.29
N ILE A 364 -6.86 -9.99 -25.34
CA ILE A 364 -7.04 -11.43 -25.04
C ILE A 364 -6.17 -12.30 -25.97
N GLU A 365 -6.10 -11.97 -27.26
CA GLU A 365 -5.28 -12.71 -28.25
C GLU A 365 -3.79 -12.64 -27.88
N GLU A 366 -3.28 -11.45 -27.60
CA GLU A 366 -1.87 -11.26 -27.14
C GLU A 366 -1.59 -11.95 -25.80
N CYS A 367 -2.57 -11.93 -24.89
CA CYS A 367 -2.45 -12.64 -23.62
C CYS A 367 -2.31 -14.17 -23.83
N MET A 368 -3.09 -14.73 -24.75
CA MET A 368 -3.05 -16.15 -25.07
C MET A 368 -1.71 -16.61 -25.69
N ASP A 369 -1.01 -15.71 -26.34
CA ASP A 369 0.29 -16.01 -26.98
C ASP A 369 1.46 -16.00 -25.98
N VAL A 370 1.31 -15.31 -24.84
CA VAL A 370 2.40 -15.09 -23.84
C VAL A 370 2.49 -16.21 -22.82
N PHE A 371 1.34 -16.79 -22.43
CA PHE A 371 1.29 -17.80 -21.39
C PHE A 371 1.47 -19.21 -21.95
N ASP A 372 2.38 -20.00 -21.39
CA ASP A 372 2.31 -21.44 -21.46
C ASP A 372 1.28 -21.92 -20.43
N TRP A 373 0.06 -22.20 -20.89
CA TRP A 373 -1.13 -22.37 -20.06
C TRP A 373 -1.10 -23.56 -19.09
N CYS A 374 -0.03 -24.35 -19.08
CA CYS A 374 -0.10 -25.62 -18.38
C CYS A 374 -0.22 -25.53 -16.86
N TYR A 375 0.36 -24.59 -16.15
CA TYR A 375 0.30 -24.58 -14.68
C TYR A 375 0.59 -23.20 -14.06
N VAL A 376 0.58 -22.13 -14.83
CA VAL A 376 1.00 -20.78 -14.40
C VAL A 376 0.23 -20.31 -13.18
N PHE A 377 -1.08 -20.62 -13.11
CA PHE A 377 -2.01 -20.16 -12.08
C PHE A 377 -2.57 -21.28 -11.20
N THR A 378 -1.91 -22.44 -11.13
CA THR A 378 -2.38 -23.56 -10.31
C THR A 378 -2.57 -23.13 -8.85
N GLY A 379 -3.77 -23.38 -8.28
CA GLY A 379 -4.08 -23.05 -6.89
C GLY A 379 -4.31 -21.56 -6.61
N VAL A 380 -4.58 -20.77 -7.66
CA VAL A 380 -4.88 -19.33 -7.58
C VAL A 380 -6.40 -19.12 -7.57
N PRO A 381 -6.95 -18.24 -6.70
CA PRO A 381 -8.39 -17.99 -6.63
C PRO A 381 -8.93 -17.06 -7.73
N ALA A 382 -8.07 -16.34 -8.47
CA ALA A 382 -8.50 -15.50 -9.58
C ALA A 382 -9.29 -16.30 -10.63
N ASP A 383 -10.39 -15.74 -11.12
CA ASP A 383 -11.26 -16.36 -12.13
C ASP A 383 -10.94 -15.91 -13.55
N VAL A 384 -10.32 -14.75 -13.68
CA VAL A 384 -10.07 -14.11 -14.98
C VAL A 384 -8.75 -13.38 -15.00
N ILE A 385 -8.18 -13.18 -16.21
CA ILE A 385 -7.17 -12.17 -16.50
C ILE A 385 -7.87 -11.00 -17.16
N GLN A 386 -7.70 -9.80 -16.61
CA GLN A 386 -8.25 -8.57 -17.16
C GLN A 386 -7.36 -8.07 -18.30
N CYS A 387 -7.83 -8.14 -19.53
CA CYS A 387 -7.16 -7.61 -20.72
C CYS A 387 -7.80 -6.29 -21.18
N THR A 388 -7.18 -5.60 -22.15
CA THR A 388 -7.66 -4.30 -22.64
C THR A 388 -8.98 -4.36 -23.40
N ASP A 389 -9.33 -5.51 -23.97
CA ASP A 389 -10.54 -5.76 -24.79
C ASP A 389 -11.56 -6.68 -24.09
N GLY A 390 -11.33 -7.11 -22.86
CA GLY A 390 -12.23 -7.94 -22.08
C GLY A 390 -11.55 -8.82 -21.05
N ASP A 391 -12.31 -9.66 -20.39
CA ASP A 391 -11.82 -10.61 -19.40
C ASP A 391 -11.58 -11.99 -20.04
N LEU A 392 -10.39 -12.53 -19.87
CA LEU A 392 -10.03 -13.89 -20.29
C LEU A 392 -10.25 -14.85 -19.12
N PRO A 393 -11.23 -15.78 -19.20
CA PRO A 393 -11.48 -16.74 -18.13
C PRO A 393 -10.29 -17.71 -17.93
N LEU A 394 -9.89 -17.93 -16.68
CA LEU A 394 -8.94 -18.97 -16.32
C LEU A 394 -9.67 -20.32 -16.27
N ASP A 395 -9.15 -21.31 -17.03
CA ASP A 395 -9.71 -22.65 -17.06
C ASP A 395 -9.58 -23.31 -15.66
N PRO A 396 -10.68 -23.82 -15.06
CA PRO A 396 -10.63 -24.50 -13.78
C PRO A 396 -9.70 -25.73 -13.74
N TYR A 397 -9.34 -26.29 -14.90
CA TYR A 397 -8.41 -27.43 -15.01
C TYR A 397 -6.95 -27.05 -14.77
N TYR A 398 -6.60 -25.77 -14.92
CA TYR A 398 -5.24 -25.27 -14.80
C TYR A 398 -5.05 -24.33 -13.60
N ARG A 399 -6.03 -24.34 -12.69
CA ARG A 399 -6.00 -23.60 -11.42
C ARG A 399 -5.46 -24.42 -10.25
#